data_66e9af855d3f6b4d1a23a69175a08108
#
_entry.id   66e9af855d3f6b4d1a23a69175a08108
#
_cell.length_a   1.000
_cell.length_b   1.000
_cell.length_c   1.000
_cell.angle_alpha   90.00
_cell.angle_beta   90.00
_cell.angle_gamma   90.00
#
_symmetry.space_group_name_H-M   'P 1'
#
loop_
_entity.id
_entity.type
_entity.pdbx_description
1 polymer ?
#
loop_
_entity_poly.entity_id
_entity_poly.type
_entity_poly.pdbx_seq_one_letter_code
_entity_poly.pdbx_strand_id
1 'polypeptide(L)'
;VHTSTSPTATSAASGTSSTSSHRFRWRVVDIVVASVIGVAVGVVFWAWGVVWGPISAPIEALLPGLQAAPAAVWVIAGVLGGLVIRKPGAALYTELVAAVVSALIGSQWGGLLTIEAGLVQGLGAELVFAIFLYRNWRFPVALLAGAGAGLAMAINDLVLWYAGAAPLFATVYTISAVIGGALIAGGLAWLAVRGLARAGALDRFAAGRELRTV
;
A
#
# COMPACT_ATOMS: atom_id res chain seq x y z
N VAL A 1 -30.52 72.74 8.27
CA VAL A 1 -29.51 72.10 7.46
C VAL A 1 -28.94 70.91 8.30
N HIS A 2 -29.44 69.71 8.09
CA HIS A 2 -28.91 68.47 8.71
C HIS A 2 -28.01 67.77 7.69
N THR A 3 -26.72 67.81 7.95
CA THR A 3 -25.73 66.99 7.22
C THR A 3 -25.64 65.61 7.89
N SER A 4 -26.12 64.61 7.21
CA SER A 4 -26.01 63.16 7.61
C SER A 4 -24.73 62.59 7.01
N THR A 5 -23.76 62.30 7.87
CA THR A 5 -22.54 61.54 7.52
C THR A 5 -22.76 60.06 7.72
N SER A 6 -22.76 59.30 6.62
CA SER A 6 -22.77 57.83 6.65
C SER A 6 -21.38 57.28 6.97
N PRO A 7 -21.25 56.30 7.87
CA PRO A 7 -19.96 55.62 8.07
C PRO A 7 -19.75 54.55 7.00
N THR A 8 -18.62 54.64 6.34
CA THR A 8 -18.10 53.64 5.39
C THR A 8 -17.72 52.36 6.15
N ALA A 9 -18.45 51.31 5.91
CA ALA A 9 -18.12 49.97 6.44
C ALA A 9 -16.95 49.40 5.65
N THR A 10 -15.78 49.34 6.26
CA THR A 10 -14.62 48.62 5.75
C THR A 10 -14.87 47.13 5.95
N SER A 11 -15.20 46.42 4.88
CA SER A 11 -15.31 44.97 4.86
C SER A 11 -13.91 44.33 4.93
N ALA A 12 -13.53 43.87 6.09
CA ALA A 12 -12.34 43.06 6.27
C ALA A 12 -12.59 41.69 5.67
N ALA A 13 -11.97 41.41 4.52
CA ALA A 13 -11.89 40.09 3.95
C ALA A 13 -11.00 39.20 4.83
N SER A 14 -11.61 38.47 5.77
CA SER A 14 -10.95 37.38 6.50
C SER A 14 -10.75 36.19 5.56
N GLY A 15 -9.52 36.06 5.05
CA GLY A 15 -9.10 34.96 4.21
C GLY A 15 -9.21 33.60 4.93
N THR A 16 -10.08 32.77 4.42
CA THR A 16 -10.24 31.37 4.83
C THR A 16 -9.12 30.51 4.22
N SER A 17 -8.06 30.26 4.96
CA SER A 17 -6.98 29.33 4.59
C SER A 17 -6.83 28.18 5.61
N SER A 18 -7.91 27.47 5.97
CA SER A 18 -7.82 26.39 6.95
C SER A 18 -8.45 25.04 6.57
N THR A 19 -8.80 24.82 5.29
CA THR A 19 -9.51 23.58 4.91
C THR A 19 -8.61 22.40 4.50
N SER A 20 -7.30 22.58 4.32
CA SER A 20 -6.43 21.50 3.84
C SER A 20 -5.87 20.59 4.94
N SER A 21 -5.71 21.06 6.16
CA SER A 21 -5.08 20.28 7.25
C SER A 21 -5.96 19.16 7.82
N HIS A 22 -7.27 19.27 7.70
CA HIS A 22 -8.22 18.28 8.25
C HIS A 22 -8.26 16.96 7.45
N ARG A 23 -7.90 16.97 6.19
CA ARG A 23 -8.01 15.83 5.28
C ARG A 23 -7.04 14.69 5.60
N PHE A 24 -5.88 14.99 6.13
CA PHE A 24 -4.80 14.00 6.38
C PHE A 24 -4.70 13.54 7.84
N ARG A 25 -5.53 14.06 8.73
CA ARG A 25 -5.53 13.62 10.13
C ARG A 25 -6.06 12.20 10.26
N TRP A 26 -5.29 11.34 10.91
CA TRP A 26 -5.70 10.00 11.27
C TRP A 26 -6.79 10.04 12.34
N ARG A 27 -7.80 9.20 12.17
CA ARG A 27 -8.83 8.94 13.19
C ARG A 27 -8.56 7.59 13.81
N VAL A 28 -9.04 7.34 15.02
CA VAL A 28 -8.93 6.04 15.69
C VAL A 28 -9.46 4.91 14.79
N VAL A 29 -10.57 5.13 14.10
CA VAL A 29 -11.14 4.14 13.17
C VAL A 29 -10.19 3.80 12.00
N ASP A 30 -9.39 4.75 11.52
CA ASP A 30 -8.43 4.51 10.46
C ASP A 30 -7.31 3.57 10.95
N ILE A 31 -6.81 3.80 12.17
CA ILE A 31 -5.79 2.95 12.82
C ILE A 31 -6.34 1.54 13.04
N VAL A 32 -7.52 1.43 13.62
CA VAL A 32 -8.16 0.13 13.89
C VAL A 32 -8.35 -0.67 12.61
N VAL A 33 -8.90 -0.06 11.56
CA VAL A 33 -9.14 -0.77 10.30
C VAL A 33 -7.84 -1.12 9.58
N ALA A 34 -6.85 -0.23 9.55
CA ALA A 34 -5.53 -0.54 9.00
C ALA A 34 -4.86 -1.70 9.76
N SER A 35 -4.98 -1.73 11.10
CA SER A 35 -4.47 -2.83 11.92
C SER A 35 -5.19 -4.14 11.64
N VAL A 36 -6.52 -4.13 11.52
CA VAL A 36 -7.31 -5.33 11.21
C VAL A 36 -6.93 -5.88 9.83
N ILE A 37 -6.79 -5.02 8.82
CA ILE A 37 -6.30 -5.42 7.49
C ILE A 37 -4.90 -6.01 7.60
N GLY A 38 -3.98 -5.32 8.29
CA GLY A 38 -2.61 -5.78 8.48
C GLY A 38 -2.54 -7.14 9.17
N VAL A 39 -3.31 -7.35 10.23
CA VAL A 39 -3.38 -8.65 10.95
C VAL A 39 -3.91 -9.75 10.02
N ALA A 40 -5.02 -9.51 9.33
CA ALA A 40 -5.60 -10.51 8.43
C ALA A 40 -4.65 -10.88 7.29
N VAL A 41 -4.02 -9.88 6.66
CA VAL A 41 -3.07 -10.13 5.57
C VAL A 41 -1.75 -10.71 6.10
N GLY A 42 -1.32 -10.37 7.31
CA GLY A 42 -0.14 -10.96 7.96
C GLY A 42 -0.27 -12.47 8.15
N VAL A 43 -1.46 -12.98 8.48
CA VAL A 43 -1.76 -14.42 8.50
C VAL A 43 -1.64 -15.02 7.08
N VAL A 44 -2.11 -14.29 6.06
CA VAL A 44 -1.95 -14.72 4.65
C VAL A 44 -0.47 -14.76 4.26
N PHE A 45 0.34 -13.79 4.68
CA PHE A 45 1.79 -13.77 4.44
C PHE A 45 2.48 -14.99 5.03
N TRP A 46 2.15 -15.32 6.28
CA TRP A 46 2.66 -16.52 6.93
C TRP A 46 2.24 -17.78 6.17
N ALA A 47 0.95 -17.94 5.85
CA ALA A 47 0.44 -19.08 5.13
C ALA A 47 1.06 -19.22 3.73
N TRP A 48 1.28 -18.09 3.03
CA TRP A 48 2.00 -18.07 1.76
C TRP A 48 3.44 -18.54 1.92
N GLY A 49 4.11 -18.15 3.01
CA GLY A 49 5.44 -18.64 3.36
C GLY A 49 5.50 -20.16 3.52
N VAL A 50 4.49 -20.79 4.14
CA VAL A 50 4.43 -22.25 4.32
C VAL A 50 4.38 -23.00 2.98
N VAL A 51 3.67 -22.46 1.99
CA VAL A 51 3.54 -23.08 0.65
C VAL A 51 4.55 -22.56 -0.38
N TRP A 52 5.42 -21.64 0.02
CA TRP A 52 6.33 -20.95 -0.89
C TRP A 52 7.27 -21.89 -1.64
N GLY A 53 7.94 -22.81 -0.97
CA GLY A 53 8.90 -23.74 -1.58
C GLY A 53 8.31 -24.52 -2.77
N PRO A 54 7.20 -25.24 -2.58
CA PRO A 54 6.52 -25.94 -3.67
C PRO A 54 6.06 -25.06 -4.82
N ILE A 55 5.73 -23.80 -4.57
CA ILE A 55 5.29 -22.85 -5.61
C ILE A 55 6.46 -22.24 -6.36
N SER A 56 7.50 -21.81 -5.66
CA SER A 56 8.63 -21.10 -6.25
C SER A 56 9.57 -22.00 -7.04
N ALA A 57 9.84 -23.22 -6.55
CA ALA A 57 10.81 -24.13 -7.15
C ALA A 57 10.54 -24.47 -8.65
N PRO A 58 9.32 -24.84 -9.08
CA PRO A 58 9.08 -25.10 -10.49
C PRO A 58 9.15 -23.83 -11.35
N ILE A 59 8.80 -22.66 -10.80
CA ILE A 59 8.87 -21.36 -11.49
C ILE A 59 10.34 -20.96 -11.69
N GLU A 60 11.16 -21.12 -10.67
CA GLU A 60 12.61 -20.87 -10.73
C GLU A 60 13.32 -21.80 -11.68
N ALA A 61 12.89 -23.06 -11.77
CA ALA A 61 13.41 -24.03 -12.71
C ALA A 61 13.11 -23.67 -14.19
N LEU A 62 12.00 -22.97 -14.47
CA LEU A 62 11.68 -22.47 -15.81
C LEU A 62 12.59 -21.32 -16.21
N LEU A 63 12.73 -20.36 -15.32
CA LEU A 63 13.59 -19.18 -15.52
C LEU A 63 13.98 -18.60 -14.16
N PRO A 64 15.27 -18.68 -13.77
CA PRO A 64 15.75 -18.10 -12.52
C PRO A 64 15.44 -16.59 -12.45
N GLY A 65 14.82 -16.19 -11.34
CA GLY A 65 14.31 -14.82 -11.13
C GLY A 65 12.80 -14.67 -11.34
N LEU A 66 12.16 -15.57 -12.08
CA LEU A 66 10.72 -15.48 -12.35
C LEU A 66 9.86 -15.70 -11.09
N GLN A 67 10.39 -16.40 -10.07
CA GLN A 67 9.74 -16.62 -8.78
C GLN A 67 9.41 -15.30 -8.03
N ALA A 68 10.03 -14.19 -8.39
CA ALA A 68 9.69 -12.89 -7.83
C ALA A 68 8.26 -12.42 -8.17
N ALA A 69 7.65 -12.92 -9.26
CA ALA A 69 6.28 -12.56 -9.60
C ALA A 69 5.26 -13.04 -8.55
N PRO A 70 5.17 -14.32 -8.17
CA PRO A 70 4.27 -14.76 -7.09
C PRO A 70 4.72 -14.29 -5.70
N ALA A 71 5.98 -13.90 -5.50
CA ALA A 71 6.43 -13.27 -4.25
C ALA A 71 5.70 -11.95 -3.96
N ALA A 72 5.13 -11.30 -4.97
CA ALA A 72 4.34 -10.08 -4.83
C ALA A 72 3.08 -10.22 -3.93
N VAL A 73 2.70 -11.42 -3.52
CA VAL A 73 1.70 -11.62 -2.46
C VAL A 73 2.13 -10.95 -1.16
N TRP A 74 3.43 -10.94 -0.85
CA TRP A 74 3.97 -10.31 0.37
C TRP A 74 3.98 -8.79 0.38
N VAL A 75 3.56 -8.13 -0.69
CA VAL A 75 3.48 -6.65 -0.75
C VAL A 75 2.05 -6.13 -0.90
N ILE A 76 1.03 -7.00 -0.74
CA ILE A 76 -0.37 -6.61 -0.98
C ILE A 76 -0.97 -5.79 0.17
N ALA A 77 -0.51 -5.98 1.42
CA ALA A 77 -1.09 -5.34 2.60
C ALA A 77 -0.97 -3.81 2.53
N GLY A 78 0.18 -3.29 2.13
CA GLY A 78 0.43 -1.87 1.98
C GLY A 78 -0.48 -1.23 0.93
N VAL A 79 -0.56 -1.84 -0.25
CA VAL A 79 -1.44 -1.33 -1.31
C VAL A 79 -2.89 -1.34 -0.86
N LEU A 80 -3.35 -2.43 -0.24
CA LEU A 80 -4.71 -2.56 0.27
C LEU A 80 -5.02 -1.50 1.34
N GLY A 81 -4.15 -1.36 2.34
CA GLY A 81 -4.27 -0.36 3.40
C GLY A 81 -4.31 1.07 2.86
N GLY A 82 -3.41 1.39 1.93
CA GLY A 82 -3.37 2.69 1.25
C GLY A 82 -4.68 3.00 0.52
N LEU A 83 -5.21 2.06 -0.25
CA LEU A 83 -6.46 2.21 -1.00
C LEU A 83 -7.70 2.36 -0.11
N VAL A 84 -7.73 1.70 1.06
CA VAL A 84 -8.86 1.78 2.01
C VAL A 84 -8.81 3.07 2.82
N ILE A 85 -7.68 3.37 3.44
CA ILE A 85 -7.53 4.49 4.40
C ILE A 85 -7.33 5.82 3.69
N ARG A 86 -6.58 5.83 2.57
CA ARG A 86 -6.34 7.01 1.73
C ARG A 86 -5.70 8.19 2.46
N LYS A 87 -4.76 7.90 3.34
CA LYS A 87 -4.02 8.89 4.14
C LYS A 87 -2.53 8.61 4.11
N PRO A 88 -1.69 9.64 4.26
CA PRO A 88 -0.24 9.47 4.37
C PRO A 88 0.12 8.47 5.47
N GLY A 89 1.04 7.56 5.15
CA GLY A 89 1.52 6.52 6.05
C GLY A 89 0.65 5.26 6.10
N ALA A 90 -0.49 5.22 5.39
CA ALA A 90 -1.43 4.10 5.49
C ALA A 90 -0.90 2.81 4.86
N ALA A 91 -0.23 2.92 3.72
CA ALA A 91 0.37 1.76 3.07
C ALA A 91 1.52 1.21 3.91
N LEU A 92 2.43 2.09 4.34
CA LEU A 92 3.54 1.71 5.21
C LEU A 92 3.08 1.05 6.51
N TYR A 93 2.13 1.66 7.20
CA TYR A 93 1.60 1.15 8.47
C TYR A 93 0.98 -0.24 8.32
N THR A 94 0.12 -0.42 7.31
CA THR A 94 -0.58 -1.70 7.11
C THR A 94 0.37 -2.81 6.72
N GLU A 95 1.37 -2.53 5.86
CA GLU A 95 2.40 -3.48 5.48
C GLU A 95 3.26 -3.88 6.68
N LEU A 96 3.68 -2.90 7.48
CA LEU A 96 4.48 -3.17 8.67
C LEU A 96 3.71 -4.02 9.69
N VAL A 97 2.42 -3.76 9.93
CA VAL A 97 1.58 -4.60 10.79
C VAL A 97 1.50 -6.02 10.26
N ALA A 98 1.30 -6.20 8.94
CA ALA A 98 1.26 -7.53 8.34
C ALA A 98 2.58 -8.29 8.48
N ALA A 99 3.70 -7.61 8.27
CA ALA A 99 5.03 -8.16 8.44
C ALA A 99 5.31 -8.57 9.91
N VAL A 100 4.94 -7.71 10.88
CA VAL A 100 5.07 -8.02 12.31
C VAL A 100 4.23 -9.24 12.70
N VAL A 101 2.98 -9.33 12.24
CA VAL A 101 2.12 -10.49 12.52
C VAL A 101 2.71 -11.75 11.91
N SER A 102 3.15 -11.72 10.65
CA SER A 102 3.81 -12.86 10.00
C SER A 102 5.08 -13.28 10.74
N ALA A 103 5.90 -12.32 11.18
CA ALA A 103 7.11 -12.58 11.95
C ALA A 103 6.82 -13.24 13.31
N LEU A 104 5.78 -12.78 14.02
CA LEU A 104 5.38 -13.31 15.33
C LEU A 104 4.79 -14.72 15.24
N ILE A 105 4.06 -15.04 14.18
CA ILE A 105 3.54 -16.41 13.94
C ILE A 105 4.66 -17.39 13.60
N GLY A 106 5.75 -16.91 13.00
CA GLY A 106 6.91 -17.73 12.64
C GLY A 106 7.22 -17.69 11.14
N SER A 107 7.58 -16.51 10.64
CA SER A 107 8.04 -16.35 9.26
C SER A 107 9.34 -17.13 9.02
N GLN A 108 9.40 -17.86 7.90
CA GLN A 108 10.59 -18.58 7.47
C GLN A 108 11.80 -17.69 7.14
N TRP A 109 11.55 -16.40 6.91
CA TRP A 109 12.57 -15.41 6.56
C TRP A 109 13.28 -14.81 7.78
N GLY A 110 12.89 -15.21 9.01
CA GLY A 110 13.39 -14.65 10.26
C GLY A 110 12.62 -13.40 10.69
N GLY A 111 12.48 -13.21 12.02
CA GLY A 111 11.61 -12.17 12.56
C GLY A 111 12.00 -10.74 12.15
N LEU A 112 13.25 -10.35 12.37
CA LEU A 112 13.71 -8.98 12.10
C LEU A 112 13.77 -8.69 10.59
N LEU A 113 14.24 -9.63 9.78
CA LEU A 113 14.31 -9.45 8.33
C LEU A 113 12.92 -9.39 7.68
N THR A 114 11.93 -10.10 8.24
CA THR A 114 10.54 -9.98 7.79
C THR A 114 9.98 -8.58 8.08
N ILE A 115 10.28 -8.01 9.26
CA ILE A 115 9.83 -6.66 9.63
C ILE A 115 10.53 -5.60 8.77
N GLU A 116 11.83 -5.75 8.55
CA GLU A 116 12.63 -4.88 7.67
C GLU A 116 12.06 -4.90 6.24
N ALA A 117 11.82 -6.09 5.68
CA ALA A 117 11.22 -6.24 4.37
C ALA A 117 9.86 -5.53 4.28
N GLY A 118 8.99 -5.70 5.28
CA GLY A 118 7.70 -5.01 5.35
C GLY A 118 7.84 -3.48 5.38
N LEU A 119 8.86 -2.96 6.05
CA LEU A 119 9.15 -1.53 6.05
C LEU A 119 9.52 -1.03 4.65
N VAL A 120 10.45 -1.71 3.98
CA VAL A 120 10.93 -1.33 2.64
C VAL A 120 9.82 -1.45 1.59
N GLN A 121 9.08 -2.55 1.62
CA GLN A 121 7.98 -2.83 0.70
C GLN A 121 6.82 -1.85 0.89
N GLY A 122 6.45 -1.59 2.15
CA GLY A 122 5.43 -0.61 2.49
C GLY A 122 5.81 0.81 2.06
N LEU A 123 7.09 1.19 2.20
CA LEU A 123 7.60 2.46 1.68
C LEU A 123 7.49 2.54 0.16
N GLY A 124 7.73 1.45 -0.57
CA GLY A 124 7.57 1.41 -2.02
C GLY A 124 6.16 1.77 -2.49
N ALA A 125 5.13 1.19 -1.85
CA ALA A 125 3.73 1.54 -2.12
C ALA A 125 3.40 2.97 -1.68
N GLU A 126 3.86 3.38 -0.49
CA GLU A 126 3.60 4.69 0.10
C GLU A 126 4.15 5.81 -0.76
N LEU A 127 5.37 5.67 -1.29
CA LEU A 127 6.00 6.65 -2.17
C LEU A 127 5.17 6.89 -3.44
N VAL A 128 4.60 5.84 -4.03
CA VAL A 128 3.72 6.01 -5.19
C VAL A 128 2.49 6.83 -4.81
N PHE A 129 1.79 6.51 -3.71
CA PHE A 129 0.65 7.31 -3.27
C PHE A 129 1.04 8.76 -2.95
N ALA A 130 2.25 8.99 -2.41
CA ALA A 130 2.78 10.33 -2.14
C ALA A 130 3.04 11.11 -3.43
N ILE A 131 3.60 10.50 -4.48
CA ILE A 131 3.79 11.11 -5.81
C ILE A 131 2.45 11.61 -6.37
N PHE A 132 1.38 10.86 -6.18
CA PHE A 132 0.04 11.29 -6.54
C PHE A 132 -0.65 12.17 -5.49
N LEU A 133 0.10 12.68 -4.50
CA LEU A 133 -0.34 13.59 -3.43
C LEU A 133 -1.57 13.07 -2.67
N TYR A 134 -1.75 11.74 -2.59
CA TYR A 134 -2.92 11.08 -1.97
C TYR A 134 -4.27 11.57 -2.51
N ARG A 135 -4.31 11.92 -3.81
CA ARG A 135 -5.51 12.47 -4.47
C ARG A 135 -6.11 11.55 -5.52
N ASN A 136 -5.35 10.59 -6.01
CA ASN A 136 -5.77 9.70 -7.08
C ASN A 136 -5.74 8.24 -6.59
N TRP A 137 -6.90 7.58 -6.62
CA TRP A 137 -7.12 6.21 -6.12
C TRP A 137 -7.67 5.29 -7.20
N ARG A 138 -7.46 5.64 -8.48
CA ARG A 138 -7.93 4.89 -9.63
C ARG A 138 -7.10 3.63 -9.85
N PHE A 139 -7.64 2.71 -10.61
CA PHE A 139 -6.98 1.45 -10.94
C PHE A 139 -5.51 1.58 -11.40
N PRO A 140 -5.15 2.49 -12.32
CA PRO A 140 -3.74 2.64 -12.72
C PRO A 140 -2.80 3.01 -11.55
N VAL A 141 -3.27 3.83 -10.60
CA VAL A 141 -2.46 4.19 -9.43
C VAL A 141 -2.31 3.01 -8.47
N ALA A 142 -3.33 2.16 -8.34
CA ALA A 142 -3.21 0.91 -7.58
C ALA A 142 -2.17 -0.03 -8.20
N LEU A 143 -2.16 -0.17 -9.53
CA LEU A 143 -1.14 -0.95 -10.24
C LEU A 143 0.27 -0.38 -10.03
N LEU A 144 0.42 0.95 -10.12
CA LEU A 144 1.71 1.62 -9.88
C LEU A 144 2.17 1.46 -8.43
N ALA A 145 1.25 1.54 -7.45
CA ALA A 145 1.59 1.33 -6.04
C ALA A 145 2.08 -0.11 -5.79
N GLY A 146 1.42 -1.10 -6.40
CA GLY A 146 1.88 -2.48 -6.38
C GLY A 146 3.22 -2.67 -7.08
N ALA A 147 3.43 -2.02 -8.24
CA ALA A 147 4.71 -2.03 -8.96
C ALA A 147 5.83 -1.41 -8.12
N GLY A 148 5.56 -0.29 -7.43
CA GLY A 148 6.51 0.38 -6.54
C GLY A 148 6.89 -0.49 -5.34
N ALA A 149 5.92 -1.18 -4.73
CA ALA A 149 6.18 -2.14 -3.67
C ALA A 149 7.00 -3.35 -4.17
N GLY A 150 6.66 -3.88 -5.35
CA GLY A 150 7.42 -4.95 -6.00
C GLY A 150 8.85 -4.55 -6.36
N LEU A 151 9.06 -3.31 -6.81
CA LEU A 151 10.41 -2.78 -7.06
C LEU A 151 11.21 -2.67 -5.75
N ALA A 152 10.60 -2.14 -4.70
CA ALA A 152 11.23 -2.04 -3.39
C ALA A 152 11.60 -3.43 -2.84
N MET A 153 10.71 -4.42 -2.98
CA MET A 153 10.98 -5.83 -2.67
C MET A 153 12.18 -6.34 -3.47
N ALA A 154 12.21 -6.14 -4.79
CA ALA A 154 13.30 -6.64 -5.62
C ALA A 154 14.66 -6.03 -5.23
N ILE A 155 14.71 -4.73 -4.95
CA ILE A 155 15.94 -4.07 -4.50
C ILE A 155 16.40 -4.66 -3.16
N ASN A 156 15.48 -4.81 -2.21
CA ASN A 156 15.76 -5.40 -0.91
C ASN A 156 16.31 -6.82 -1.02
N ASP A 157 15.64 -7.66 -1.80
CA ASP A 157 15.98 -9.08 -1.95
C ASP A 157 17.33 -9.26 -2.67
N LEU A 158 17.60 -8.45 -3.71
CA LEU A 158 18.88 -8.49 -4.41
C LEU A 158 20.05 -8.04 -3.53
N VAL A 159 19.82 -7.17 -2.56
CA VAL A 159 20.85 -6.74 -1.60
C VAL A 159 21.06 -7.77 -0.52
N LEU A 160 19.99 -8.32 0.07
CA LEU A 160 20.08 -9.18 1.26
C LEU A 160 20.24 -10.66 0.93
N TRP A 161 19.51 -11.17 -0.05
CA TRP A 161 19.41 -12.59 -0.33
C TRP A 161 20.16 -13.03 -1.59
N TYR A 162 20.29 -12.14 -2.57
CA TYR A 162 20.88 -12.44 -3.87
C TYR A 162 22.09 -11.53 -4.20
N ALA A 163 22.83 -11.11 -3.15
CA ALA A 163 24.02 -10.28 -3.34
C ALA A 163 25.03 -10.95 -4.29
N GLY A 164 25.43 -10.23 -5.34
CA GLY A 164 26.35 -10.77 -6.35
C GLY A 164 25.70 -11.69 -7.40
N ALA A 165 24.38 -11.77 -7.46
CA ALA A 165 23.68 -12.53 -8.49
C ALA A 165 24.03 -12.06 -9.90
N ALA A 166 24.00 -12.98 -10.88
CA ALA A 166 24.27 -12.66 -12.28
C ALA A 166 23.33 -11.56 -12.80
N PRO A 167 23.78 -10.66 -13.68
CA PRO A 167 22.96 -9.55 -14.20
C PRO A 167 21.63 -9.99 -14.82
N LEU A 168 21.62 -11.13 -15.51
CA LEU A 168 20.41 -11.69 -16.10
C LEU A 168 19.39 -12.06 -15.01
N PHE A 169 19.82 -12.74 -13.95
CA PHE A 169 18.95 -13.08 -12.81
C PHE A 169 18.35 -11.80 -12.18
N ALA A 170 19.21 -10.82 -11.86
CA ALA A 170 18.78 -9.58 -11.23
C ALA A 170 17.76 -8.83 -12.11
N THR A 171 17.96 -8.82 -13.43
CA THR A 171 17.02 -8.20 -14.38
C THR A 171 15.68 -8.94 -14.41
N VAL A 172 15.69 -10.27 -14.56
CA VAL A 172 14.47 -11.08 -14.58
C VAL A 172 13.73 -10.96 -13.25
N TYR A 173 14.46 -11.03 -12.12
CA TYR A 173 13.90 -10.89 -10.79
C TYR A 173 13.18 -9.55 -10.60
N THR A 174 13.85 -8.44 -10.96
CA THR A 174 13.27 -7.10 -10.83
C THR A 174 12.04 -6.92 -11.71
N ILE A 175 12.11 -7.31 -12.99
CA ILE A 175 10.97 -7.20 -13.90
C ILE A 175 9.78 -8.04 -13.38
N SER A 176 10.06 -9.28 -12.96
CA SER A 176 9.03 -10.18 -12.42
C SER A 176 8.39 -9.65 -11.14
N ALA A 177 9.18 -9.07 -10.23
CA ALA A 177 8.68 -8.44 -9.01
C ALA A 177 7.81 -7.21 -9.29
N VAL A 178 8.22 -6.36 -10.24
CA VAL A 178 7.45 -5.17 -10.64
C VAL A 178 6.13 -5.56 -11.30
N ILE A 179 6.15 -6.51 -12.24
CA ILE A 179 4.93 -6.99 -12.90
C ILE A 179 4.03 -7.73 -11.91
N GLY A 180 4.58 -8.62 -11.10
CA GLY A 180 3.86 -9.32 -10.04
C GLY A 180 3.25 -8.34 -9.04
N GLY A 181 4.02 -7.35 -8.59
CA GLY A 181 3.56 -6.27 -7.72
C GLY A 181 2.39 -5.51 -8.33
N ALA A 182 2.49 -5.10 -9.59
CA ALA A 182 1.41 -4.41 -10.27
C ALA A 182 0.13 -5.28 -10.34
N LEU A 183 0.24 -6.51 -10.84
CA LEU A 183 -0.92 -7.35 -11.13
C LEU A 183 -1.50 -8.01 -9.86
N ILE A 184 -0.64 -8.58 -9.02
CA ILE A 184 -1.06 -9.29 -7.80
C ILE A 184 -1.36 -8.29 -6.69
N ALA A 185 -0.37 -7.50 -6.25
CA ALA A 185 -0.61 -6.58 -5.15
C ALA A 185 -1.50 -5.42 -5.55
N GLY A 186 -1.25 -4.74 -6.67
CA GLY A 186 -2.06 -3.63 -7.15
C GLY A 186 -3.45 -4.05 -7.62
N GLY A 187 -3.51 -5.04 -8.51
CA GLY A 187 -4.75 -5.51 -9.11
C GLY A 187 -5.69 -6.16 -8.11
N LEU A 188 -5.21 -7.13 -7.32
CA LEU A 188 -6.06 -7.82 -6.33
C LEU A 188 -6.47 -6.89 -5.20
N ALA A 189 -5.58 -6.00 -4.70
CA ALA A 189 -5.96 -5.02 -3.68
C ALA A 189 -7.09 -4.11 -4.18
N TRP A 190 -7.02 -3.64 -5.42
CA TRP A 190 -8.08 -2.80 -6.00
C TRP A 190 -9.40 -3.55 -6.14
N LEU A 191 -9.36 -4.81 -6.61
CA LEU A 191 -10.54 -5.67 -6.68
C LEU A 191 -11.13 -5.96 -5.29
N ALA A 192 -10.29 -6.25 -4.30
CA ALA A 192 -10.71 -6.47 -2.92
C ALA A 192 -11.40 -5.23 -2.34
N VAL A 193 -10.83 -4.03 -2.53
CA VAL A 193 -11.47 -2.77 -2.08
C VAL A 193 -12.83 -2.57 -2.74
N ARG A 194 -12.97 -2.84 -4.03
CA ARG A 194 -14.27 -2.75 -4.71
C ARG A 194 -15.27 -3.79 -4.21
N GLY A 195 -14.81 -5.01 -3.97
CA GLY A 195 -15.65 -6.07 -3.38
C GLY A 195 -16.16 -5.69 -2.00
N LEU A 196 -15.27 -5.23 -1.11
CA LEU A 196 -15.62 -4.77 0.24
C LEU A 196 -16.55 -3.56 0.23
N ALA A 197 -16.35 -2.63 -0.70
CA ALA A 197 -17.20 -1.46 -0.84
C ALA A 197 -18.61 -1.83 -1.34
N ARG A 198 -18.72 -2.77 -2.29
CA ARG A 198 -20.03 -3.30 -2.74
C ARG A 198 -20.76 -4.05 -1.64
N ALA A 199 -20.05 -4.75 -0.78
CA ALA A 199 -20.60 -5.44 0.39
C ALA A 199 -20.99 -4.48 1.54
N GLY A 200 -20.75 -3.16 1.40
CA GLY A 200 -21.05 -2.16 2.42
C GLY A 200 -20.04 -2.08 3.57
N ALA A 201 -18.99 -2.91 3.57
CA ALA A 201 -17.98 -2.96 4.62
C ALA A 201 -17.16 -1.66 4.74
N LEU A 202 -17.11 -0.85 3.66
CA LEU A 202 -16.34 0.39 3.59
C LEU A 202 -17.20 1.67 3.61
N ASP A 203 -18.46 1.61 4.02
CA ASP A 203 -19.39 2.77 4.00
C ASP A 203 -18.89 3.97 4.79
N ARG A 204 -18.14 3.73 5.86
CA ARG A 204 -17.54 4.78 6.71
C ARG A 204 -16.29 5.42 6.09
N PHE A 205 -15.75 4.85 5.01
CA PHE A 205 -14.53 5.28 4.34
C PHE A 205 -14.81 5.96 3.00
N ALA A 206 -13.86 6.78 2.53
CA ALA A 206 -13.96 7.43 1.23
C ALA A 206 -14.07 6.41 0.08
N ALA A 207 -13.39 5.27 0.20
CA ALA A 207 -13.42 4.19 -0.77
C ALA A 207 -14.83 3.60 -0.97
N GLY A 208 -15.65 3.51 0.08
CA GLY A 208 -17.03 3.01 -0.02
C GLY A 208 -18.01 4.06 -0.57
N ARG A 209 -17.84 5.33 -0.18
CA ARG A 209 -18.73 6.42 -0.62
C ARG A 209 -18.66 6.69 -2.12
N GLU A 210 -17.48 6.57 -2.72
CA GLU A 210 -17.30 6.81 -4.17
C GLU A 210 -18.09 5.84 -5.06
N LEU A 211 -18.34 4.61 -4.63
CA LEU A 211 -19.07 3.61 -5.42
C LEU A 211 -20.60 3.76 -5.33
N ARG A 212 -21.11 4.57 -4.37
CA ARG A 212 -22.55 4.87 -4.25
C ARG A 212 -22.99 6.08 -5.07
N THR A 213 -22.06 6.86 -5.59
CA THR A 213 -22.33 8.08 -6.35
C THR A 213 -22.30 7.85 -7.87
N VAL A 214 -22.16 6.60 -8.30
CA VAL A 214 -22.23 6.13 -9.67
C VAL A 214 -23.39 5.15 -9.81
#